data_034484a6dcca322fcd91436182440900
#
_entry.id   034484a6dcca322fcd91436182440900
#
_cell.length_a   1.000
_cell.length_b   1.000
_cell.length_c   1.000
_cell.angle_alpha   90.00
_cell.angle_beta   90.00
_cell.angle_gamma   90.00
#
_symmetry.space_group_name_H-M   'P 1'
#
loop_
_entity.id
_entity.type
_entity.pdbx_description
1 polymer ?
#
loop_
_entity_poly.entity_id
_entity_poly.type
_entity_poly.pdbx_seq_one_letter_code
_entity_poly.pdbx_strand_id
1 'polypeptide(L)'
;DFLVFDYLAEVTMSILARARSKDPKAGYAKDFVNVVLHQNLPEIARQQIKVVANAGGVNPQACADAVRALIAEMDLDLKVAVVLGDDLMDRAADLSPTEMSTGASFPPADSLFSLNAYLGAFPIAQALDAGADIVITGRCVDSAVTLGACIHAFDWQAKEHDKLAAGTLAGHILECSTQATGGNFTDWALVASSL
;
A
#
# COMPACT_ATOMS: atom_id res chain seq x y z
N ASP A 1 -4.04 2.68 17.94
CA ASP A 1 -2.85 2.01 17.40
C ASP A 1 -3.04 1.71 15.92
N PHE A 2 -1.92 1.56 15.17
CA PHE A 2 -1.92 1.28 13.74
C PHE A 2 -1.07 0.06 13.43
N LEU A 3 -1.53 -0.75 12.48
CA LEU A 3 -0.73 -1.73 11.76
C LEU A 3 -0.61 -1.26 10.31
N VAL A 4 0.63 -1.16 9.83
CA VAL A 4 0.94 -0.69 8.49
C VAL A 4 1.65 -1.79 7.73
N PHE A 5 1.20 -2.06 6.49
CA PHE A 5 1.76 -3.10 5.64
C PHE A 5 2.13 -2.53 4.28
N ASP A 6 3.39 -2.74 3.88
CA ASP A 6 3.86 -2.47 2.53
C ASP A 6 4.10 -3.80 1.78
N TYR A 7 3.35 -3.99 0.71
CA TYR A 7 3.38 -5.19 -0.14
C TYR A 7 3.99 -4.93 -1.52
N LEU A 8 4.21 -3.66 -1.89
CA LEU A 8 4.38 -3.31 -3.29
C LEU A 8 5.78 -2.81 -3.62
N ALA A 9 6.46 -3.59 -4.44
CA ALA A 9 7.59 -3.15 -5.27
C ALA A 9 7.20 -3.27 -6.76
N GLU A 10 8.02 -2.76 -7.66
CA GLU A 10 7.77 -2.81 -9.10
C GLU A 10 7.64 -4.25 -9.61
N VAL A 11 8.46 -5.16 -9.07
CA VAL A 11 8.37 -6.59 -9.41
C VAL A 11 7.06 -7.20 -8.91
N THR A 12 6.60 -6.83 -7.72
CA THR A 12 5.32 -7.28 -7.18
C THR A 12 4.17 -6.78 -8.06
N MET A 13 4.18 -5.51 -8.46
CA MET A 13 3.18 -4.94 -9.37
C MET A 13 3.12 -5.70 -10.70
N SER A 14 4.27 -6.04 -11.28
CA SER A 14 4.34 -6.83 -12.52
C SER A 14 3.72 -8.22 -12.36
N ILE A 15 3.98 -8.89 -11.25
CA ILE A 15 3.40 -10.22 -10.94
C ILE A 15 1.88 -10.10 -10.79
N LEU A 16 1.41 -9.11 -10.03
CA LEU A 16 -0.01 -8.88 -9.80
C LEU A 16 -0.76 -8.48 -11.07
N ALA A 17 -0.16 -7.65 -11.93
CA ALA A 17 -0.73 -7.28 -13.22
C ALA A 17 -0.90 -8.50 -14.14
N ARG A 18 0.12 -9.37 -14.18
CA ARG A 18 0.04 -10.64 -14.93
C ARG A 18 -1.00 -11.60 -14.34
N ALA A 19 -1.18 -11.61 -13.03
CA ALA A 19 -2.23 -12.40 -12.39
C ALA A 19 -3.63 -11.87 -12.76
N ARG A 20 -3.84 -10.55 -12.70
CA ARG A 20 -5.10 -9.89 -13.08
C ARG A 20 -5.46 -10.11 -14.54
N SER A 21 -4.49 -10.15 -15.45
CA SER A 21 -4.75 -10.42 -16.88
C SER A 21 -5.30 -11.82 -17.15
N LYS A 22 -5.07 -12.78 -16.25
CA LYS A 22 -5.59 -14.15 -16.34
C LYS A 22 -6.87 -14.37 -15.55
N ASP A 23 -7.03 -13.66 -14.46
CA ASP A 23 -8.18 -13.72 -13.57
C ASP A 23 -8.54 -12.29 -13.08
N PRO A 24 -9.67 -11.72 -13.56
CA PRO A 24 -10.08 -10.37 -13.18
C PRO A 24 -10.30 -10.17 -11.67
N LYS A 25 -10.44 -11.23 -10.90
CA LYS A 25 -10.54 -11.21 -9.43
C LYS A 25 -9.19 -11.27 -8.73
N ALA A 26 -8.11 -11.51 -9.47
CA ALA A 26 -6.74 -11.47 -8.94
C ALA A 26 -6.14 -10.05 -9.06
N GLY A 27 -4.85 -9.89 -8.75
CA GLY A 27 -4.12 -8.64 -8.89
C GLY A 27 -3.91 -7.89 -7.57
N TYR A 28 -4.11 -8.56 -6.44
CA TYR A 28 -3.82 -8.06 -5.09
C TYR A 28 -3.06 -9.11 -4.27
N ALA A 29 -2.48 -8.73 -3.14
CA ALA A 29 -1.75 -9.61 -2.23
C ALA A 29 -2.73 -10.51 -1.46
N LYS A 30 -2.95 -11.75 -1.95
CA LYS A 30 -3.94 -12.68 -1.38
C LYS A 30 -3.57 -13.13 0.04
N ASP A 31 -2.31 -13.20 0.38
CA ASP A 31 -1.81 -13.56 1.71
C ASP A 31 -2.19 -12.51 2.77
N PHE A 32 -2.29 -11.24 2.40
CA PHE A 32 -2.83 -10.20 3.28
C PHE A 32 -4.22 -10.58 3.82
N VAL A 33 -5.10 -11.07 2.96
CA VAL A 33 -6.46 -11.46 3.35
C VAL A 33 -6.46 -12.86 3.99
N ASN A 34 -5.86 -13.85 3.29
CA ASN A 34 -6.03 -15.26 3.62
C ASN A 34 -5.17 -15.72 4.80
N VAL A 35 -4.10 -14.97 5.12
CA VAL A 35 -3.19 -15.30 6.22
C VAL A 35 -3.21 -14.20 7.27
N VAL A 36 -2.80 -12.98 6.91
CA VAL A 36 -2.61 -11.91 7.90
C VAL A 36 -3.93 -11.52 8.55
N LEU A 37 -4.93 -11.12 7.77
CA LEU A 37 -6.23 -10.72 8.34
C LEU A 37 -6.99 -11.92 8.89
N HIS A 38 -7.00 -13.05 8.19
CA HIS A 38 -7.70 -14.25 8.67
C HIS A 38 -7.27 -14.67 10.09
N GLN A 39 -5.98 -14.54 10.40
CA GLN A 39 -5.46 -14.92 11.72
C GLN A 39 -5.64 -13.85 12.79
N ASN A 40 -5.70 -12.57 12.42
CA ASN A 40 -5.58 -11.47 13.37
C ASN A 40 -6.82 -10.57 13.46
N LEU A 41 -7.77 -10.70 12.54
CA LEU A 41 -8.91 -9.78 12.43
C LEU A 41 -9.76 -9.67 13.71
N PRO A 42 -10.05 -10.77 14.44
CA PRO A 42 -10.77 -10.67 15.71
C PRO A 42 -10.02 -9.85 16.77
N GLU A 43 -8.69 -9.98 16.82
CA GLU A 43 -7.87 -9.23 17.77
C GLU A 43 -7.73 -7.75 17.34
N ILE A 44 -7.60 -7.48 16.04
CA ILE A 44 -7.63 -6.13 15.47
C ILE A 44 -8.95 -5.43 15.85
N ALA A 45 -10.08 -6.10 15.69
CA ALA A 45 -11.40 -5.58 16.06
C ALA A 45 -11.50 -5.33 17.57
N ARG A 46 -11.11 -6.30 18.39
CA ARG A 46 -11.15 -6.20 19.86
C ARG A 46 -10.32 -5.05 20.40
N GLN A 47 -9.14 -4.80 19.83
CA GLN A 47 -8.23 -3.73 20.24
C GLN A 47 -8.48 -2.40 19.51
N GLN A 48 -9.43 -2.35 18.57
CA GLN A 48 -9.70 -1.18 17.74
C GLN A 48 -8.45 -0.66 17.00
N ILE A 49 -7.61 -1.57 16.52
CA ILE A 49 -6.41 -1.24 15.75
C ILE A 49 -6.83 -0.84 14.34
N LYS A 50 -6.28 0.27 13.84
CA LYS A 50 -6.44 0.68 12.44
C LYS A 50 -5.41 -0.02 11.57
N VAL A 51 -5.83 -0.47 10.40
CA VAL A 51 -4.96 -1.15 9.43
C VAL A 51 -4.84 -0.31 8.17
N VAL A 52 -3.62 -0.10 7.70
CA VAL A 52 -3.33 0.56 6.42
C VAL A 52 -2.45 -0.35 5.61
N ALA A 53 -2.87 -0.71 4.40
CA ALA A 53 -2.12 -1.61 3.53
C ALA A 53 -2.25 -1.24 2.05
N ASN A 54 -1.12 -1.24 1.33
CA ASN A 54 -1.13 -1.16 -0.13
C ASN A 54 -1.30 -2.54 -0.80
N ALA A 55 -1.79 -3.51 -0.04
CA ALA A 55 -2.04 -4.89 -0.49
C ALA A 55 -3.00 -5.00 -1.69
N GLY A 56 -3.69 -3.92 -2.05
CA GLY A 56 -4.59 -3.86 -3.21
C GLY A 56 -3.90 -4.03 -4.55
N GLY A 57 -2.60 -3.72 -4.65
CA GLY A 57 -1.82 -3.94 -5.87
C GLY A 57 -2.44 -3.22 -7.06
N VAL A 58 -2.74 -3.97 -8.11
CA VAL A 58 -3.43 -3.46 -9.32
C VAL A 58 -4.95 -3.68 -9.25
N ASN A 59 -5.49 -4.21 -8.16
CA ASN A 59 -6.91 -4.49 -7.99
C ASN A 59 -7.38 -4.26 -6.54
N PRO A 60 -7.28 -3.02 -6.03
CA PRO A 60 -7.62 -2.72 -4.64
C PRO A 60 -9.09 -2.97 -4.32
N GLN A 61 -9.99 -2.86 -5.31
CA GLN A 61 -11.41 -3.14 -5.10
C GLN A 61 -11.65 -4.64 -4.81
N ALA A 62 -11.04 -5.54 -5.58
CA ALA A 62 -11.17 -6.98 -5.34
C ALA A 62 -10.55 -7.39 -3.99
N CYS A 63 -9.45 -6.75 -3.58
CA CYS A 63 -8.87 -6.93 -2.25
C CYS A 63 -9.86 -6.53 -1.16
N ALA A 64 -10.46 -5.35 -1.27
CA ALA A 64 -11.43 -4.85 -0.30
C ALA A 64 -12.68 -5.73 -0.23
N ASP A 65 -13.17 -6.22 -1.35
CA ASP A 65 -14.33 -7.12 -1.38
C ASP A 65 -14.02 -8.45 -0.69
N ALA A 66 -12.81 -8.98 -0.86
CA ALA A 66 -12.35 -10.17 -0.14
C ALA A 66 -12.23 -9.90 1.38
N VAL A 67 -11.73 -8.73 1.79
CA VAL A 67 -11.67 -8.33 3.21
C VAL A 67 -13.06 -8.18 3.80
N ARG A 68 -14.00 -7.54 3.09
CA ARG A 68 -15.40 -7.41 3.55
C ARG A 68 -16.09 -8.76 3.70
N ALA A 69 -15.81 -9.71 2.79
CA ALA A 69 -16.33 -11.07 2.89
C ALA A 69 -15.79 -11.77 4.15
N LEU A 70 -14.51 -11.62 4.45
CA LEU A 70 -13.89 -12.18 5.66
C LEU A 70 -14.47 -11.57 6.95
N ILE A 71 -14.67 -10.23 6.96
CA ILE A 71 -15.32 -9.52 8.08
C ILE A 71 -16.72 -10.08 8.34
N ALA A 72 -17.50 -10.27 7.27
CA ALA A 72 -18.85 -10.83 7.37
C ALA A 72 -18.84 -12.31 7.83
N GLU A 73 -17.90 -13.12 7.34
CA GLU A 73 -17.72 -14.52 7.77
C GLU A 73 -17.43 -14.63 9.28
N MET A 74 -16.67 -13.67 9.81
CA MET A 74 -16.29 -13.63 11.23
C MET A 74 -17.30 -12.86 12.12
N ASP A 75 -18.42 -12.39 11.56
CA ASP A 75 -19.45 -11.59 12.26
C ASP A 75 -18.86 -10.37 13.00
N LEU A 76 -17.95 -9.66 12.32
CA LEU A 76 -17.28 -8.46 12.85
C LEU A 76 -17.88 -7.18 12.25
N ASP A 77 -17.83 -6.08 13.01
CA ASP A 77 -18.23 -4.74 12.56
C ASP A 77 -16.99 -3.87 12.33
N LEU A 78 -16.41 -3.98 11.13
CA LEU A 78 -15.24 -3.20 10.70
C LEU A 78 -15.51 -2.53 9.36
N LYS A 79 -15.11 -1.28 9.23
CA LYS A 79 -15.28 -0.46 8.03
C LYS A 79 -14.05 -0.51 7.15
N VAL A 80 -14.24 -0.87 5.86
CA VAL A 80 -13.17 -0.95 4.87
C VAL A 80 -13.31 0.21 3.89
N ALA A 81 -12.28 1.05 3.80
CA ALA A 81 -12.13 2.06 2.76
C ALA A 81 -11.11 1.63 1.70
N VAL A 82 -11.31 2.14 0.49
CA VAL A 82 -10.41 1.91 -0.65
C VAL A 82 -9.94 3.25 -1.19
N VAL A 83 -8.64 3.42 -1.33
CA VAL A 83 -8.02 4.56 -2.01
C VAL A 83 -7.74 4.17 -3.45
N LEU A 84 -8.34 4.88 -4.39
CA LEU A 84 -8.26 4.66 -5.83
C LEU A 84 -7.65 5.87 -6.53
N GLY A 85 -7.23 5.69 -7.79
CA GLY A 85 -6.72 6.76 -8.65
C GLY A 85 -5.26 6.58 -9.08
N ASP A 86 -4.62 5.50 -8.66
CA ASP A 86 -3.29 5.11 -9.09
C ASP A 86 -3.28 4.43 -10.47
N ASP A 87 -4.32 3.66 -10.81
CA ASP A 87 -4.45 2.98 -12.10
C ASP A 87 -4.73 3.99 -13.22
N LEU A 88 -3.83 4.10 -14.17
CA LEU A 88 -3.89 5.00 -15.32
C LEU A 88 -4.06 4.27 -16.65
N MET A 89 -4.39 2.97 -16.64
CA MET A 89 -4.51 2.17 -17.86
C MET A 89 -5.54 2.75 -18.84
N ASP A 90 -6.67 3.23 -18.34
CA ASP A 90 -7.72 3.86 -19.17
C ASP A 90 -7.26 5.15 -19.87
N ARG A 91 -6.17 5.74 -19.39
CA ARG A 91 -5.56 6.96 -19.92
C ARG A 91 -4.25 6.71 -20.67
N ALA A 92 -3.82 5.47 -20.78
CA ALA A 92 -2.51 5.13 -21.34
C ALA A 92 -2.31 5.67 -22.78
N ALA A 93 -3.37 5.69 -23.59
CA ALA A 93 -3.32 6.21 -24.96
C ALA A 93 -3.16 7.73 -25.02
N ASP A 94 -3.70 8.47 -24.04
CA ASP A 94 -3.66 9.93 -23.95
C ASP A 94 -2.35 10.42 -23.30
N LEU A 95 -1.76 9.60 -22.46
CA LEU A 95 -0.50 9.87 -21.81
C LEU A 95 0.64 9.46 -22.75
N SER A 96 1.53 10.37 -23.05
CA SER A 96 2.73 10.10 -23.86
C SER A 96 3.99 10.39 -23.02
N PRO A 97 4.19 9.69 -21.89
CA PRO A 97 5.37 9.91 -21.08
C PRO A 97 6.61 9.44 -21.81
N THR A 98 7.75 9.99 -21.43
CA THR A 98 9.06 9.52 -21.87
C THR A 98 9.76 8.83 -20.71
N GLU A 99 10.60 7.86 -21.03
CA GLU A 99 11.45 7.22 -20.02
C GLU A 99 12.41 8.27 -19.43
N MET A 100 12.46 8.33 -18.11
CA MET A 100 13.10 9.42 -17.36
C MET A 100 14.62 9.49 -17.58
N SER A 101 15.27 8.34 -17.73
CA SER A 101 16.73 8.26 -17.81
C SER A 101 17.26 8.40 -19.23
N THR A 102 16.56 7.84 -20.21
CA THR A 102 17.01 7.79 -21.62
C THR A 102 16.24 8.75 -22.53
N GLY A 103 15.10 9.26 -22.09
CA GLY A 103 14.16 10.02 -22.92
C GLY A 103 13.49 9.21 -24.02
N ALA A 104 13.60 7.89 -23.97
CA ALA A 104 12.94 7.01 -24.96
C ALA A 104 11.42 7.15 -24.90
N SER A 105 10.76 6.92 -26.03
CA SER A 105 9.31 6.92 -26.10
C SER A 105 8.73 5.79 -25.22
N PHE A 106 7.62 6.08 -24.56
CA PHE A 106 6.89 5.09 -23.78
C PHE A 106 6.36 3.97 -24.67
N PRO A 107 6.26 2.73 -24.17
CA PRO A 107 5.71 1.62 -24.95
C PRO A 107 4.27 1.89 -25.41
N PRO A 108 3.82 1.31 -26.54
CA PRO A 108 2.44 1.42 -26.98
C PRO A 108 1.46 0.91 -25.90
N ALA A 109 0.31 1.58 -25.77
CA ALA A 109 -0.69 1.29 -24.74
C ALA A 109 -1.17 -0.19 -24.74
N ASP A 110 -1.27 -0.79 -25.90
CA ASP A 110 -1.69 -2.20 -26.10
C ASP A 110 -0.64 -3.22 -25.64
N SER A 111 0.59 -2.78 -25.42
CA SER A 111 1.67 -3.61 -24.87
C SER A 111 1.79 -3.56 -23.35
N LEU A 112 1.03 -2.66 -22.69
CA LEU A 112 1.10 -2.44 -21.25
C LEU A 112 0.20 -3.42 -20.49
N PHE A 113 0.69 -3.97 -19.39
CA PHE A 113 -0.08 -4.76 -18.44
C PHE A 113 -0.57 -3.93 -17.24
N SER A 114 0.13 -2.87 -16.89
CA SER A 114 -0.23 -1.91 -15.86
C SER A 114 0.46 -0.58 -16.09
N LEU A 115 -0.18 0.49 -15.67
CA LEU A 115 0.35 1.84 -15.62
C LEU A 115 -0.22 2.52 -14.39
N ASN A 116 0.64 2.84 -13.43
CA ASN A 116 0.20 3.35 -12.14
C ASN A 116 0.96 4.62 -11.77
N ALA A 117 0.23 5.60 -11.22
CA ALA A 117 0.81 6.73 -10.49
C ALA A 117 1.05 6.34 -9.03
N TYR A 118 2.09 6.91 -8.40
CA TYR A 118 2.32 6.74 -6.98
C TYR A 118 1.50 7.76 -6.20
N LEU A 119 0.44 7.31 -5.51
CA LEU A 119 -0.40 8.19 -4.71
C LEU A 119 0.32 8.62 -3.42
N GLY A 120 -0.03 9.79 -2.91
CA GLY A 120 0.46 10.31 -1.64
C GLY A 120 -0.35 9.85 -0.43
N ALA A 121 -0.02 10.39 0.74
CA ALA A 121 -0.56 9.98 2.03
C ALA A 121 -1.92 10.58 2.40
N PHE A 122 -2.28 11.76 1.87
CA PHE A 122 -3.50 12.46 2.25
C PHE A 122 -4.80 11.68 2.00
N PRO A 123 -4.96 10.95 0.88
CA PRO A 123 -6.16 10.12 0.69
C PRO A 123 -6.30 9.02 1.73
N ILE A 124 -5.19 8.48 2.24
CA ILE A 124 -5.18 7.50 3.33
C ILE A 124 -5.69 8.14 4.62
N ALA A 125 -5.17 9.32 4.98
CA ALA A 125 -5.64 10.07 6.13
C ALA A 125 -7.14 10.40 6.03
N GLN A 126 -7.62 10.86 4.88
CA GLN A 126 -9.03 11.12 4.63
C GLN A 126 -9.92 9.89 4.82
N ALA A 127 -9.45 8.72 4.39
CA ALA A 127 -10.18 7.47 4.60
C ALA A 127 -10.28 7.12 6.11
N LEU A 128 -9.21 7.32 6.86
CA LEU A 128 -9.18 7.14 8.32
C LEU A 128 -10.09 8.16 9.02
N ASP A 129 -10.07 9.43 8.61
CA ASP A 129 -10.92 10.52 9.13
C ASP A 129 -12.41 10.24 8.87
N ALA A 130 -12.73 9.57 7.77
CA ALA A 130 -14.07 9.09 7.46
C ALA A 130 -14.51 7.89 8.32
N GLY A 131 -13.65 7.42 9.22
CA GLY A 131 -13.96 6.36 10.18
C GLY A 131 -13.64 4.95 9.67
N ALA A 132 -12.77 4.78 8.68
CA ALA A 132 -12.33 3.46 8.26
C ALA A 132 -11.50 2.78 9.36
N ASP A 133 -11.66 1.47 9.51
CA ASP A 133 -10.86 0.61 10.35
C ASP A 133 -9.73 -0.04 9.54
N ILE A 134 -10.01 -0.32 8.27
CA ILE A 134 -9.05 -0.90 7.33
C ILE A 134 -9.03 -0.04 6.06
N VAL A 135 -7.87 0.48 5.70
CA VAL A 135 -7.65 1.25 4.47
C VAL A 135 -6.79 0.42 3.52
N ILE A 136 -7.33 0.17 2.33
CA ILE A 136 -6.64 -0.56 1.26
C ILE A 136 -6.33 0.42 0.13
N THR A 137 -5.09 0.42 -0.34
CA THR A 137 -4.66 1.21 -1.50
C THR A 137 -4.14 0.30 -2.61
N GLY A 138 -4.10 0.81 -3.83
CA GLY A 138 -3.23 0.36 -4.90
C GLY A 138 -1.82 0.92 -4.71
N ARG A 139 -1.13 1.27 -5.82
CA ARG A 139 0.22 1.81 -5.75
C ARG A 139 0.23 3.20 -5.09
N CYS A 140 1.03 3.34 -4.08
CA CYS A 140 1.32 4.63 -3.45
C CYS A 140 2.82 4.74 -3.19
N VAL A 141 3.30 5.93 -2.81
CA VAL A 141 4.67 6.11 -2.33
C VAL A 141 4.85 5.26 -1.07
N ASP A 142 5.97 4.55 -0.96
CA ASP A 142 6.21 3.54 0.09
C ASP A 142 6.03 4.12 1.51
N SER A 143 6.50 5.34 1.74
CA SER A 143 6.27 6.06 3.00
C SER A 143 4.82 6.48 3.24
N ALA A 144 3.96 6.49 2.20
CA ALA A 144 2.62 7.06 2.31
C ALA A 144 1.70 6.28 3.25
N VAL A 145 1.87 4.96 3.35
CA VAL A 145 1.06 4.11 4.26
C VAL A 145 1.27 4.49 5.73
N THR A 146 2.51 4.77 6.14
CA THR A 146 2.83 5.26 7.48
C THR A 146 2.50 6.74 7.63
N LEU A 147 2.88 7.58 6.66
CA LEU A 147 2.62 9.01 6.70
C LEU A 147 1.12 9.32 6.78
N GLY A 148 0.27 8.56 6.08
CA GLY A 148 -1.18 8.71 6.15
C GLY A 148 -1.74 8.46 7.55
N ALA A 149 -1.23 7.44 8.24
CA ALA A 149 -1.57 7.17 9.63
C ALA A 149 -1.10 8.32 10.56
N CYS A 150 0.11 8.88 10.32
CA CYS A 150 0.61 10.02 11.09
C CYS A 150 -0.22 11.29 10.85
N ILE A 151 -0.56 11.61 9.60
CA ILE A 151 -1.41 12.77 9.27
C ILE A 151 -2.72 12.67 10.03
N HIS A 152 -3.40 11.53 9.97
CA HIS A 152 -4.65 11.29 10.69
C HIS A 152 -4.47 11.39 12.22
N ALA A 153 -3.48 10.68 12.78
CA ALA A 153 -3.31 10.57 14.23
C ALA A 153 -2.90 11.89 14.91
N PHE A 154 -2.19 12.77 14.19
CA PHE A 154 -1.66 14.02 14.71
C PHE A 154 -2.30 15.26 14.08
N ASP A 155 -3.33 15.10 13.27
CA ASP A 155 -4.04 16.18 12.56
C ASP A 155 -3.07 17.11 11.80
N TRP A 156 -2.10 16.52 11.09
CA TRP A 156 -1.13 17.32 10.34
C TRP A 156 -1.74 17.92 9.09
N GLN A 157 -1.44 19.20 8.88
CA GLN A 157 -1.97 19.96 7.76
C GLN A 157 -1.00 19.99 6.57
N ALA A 158 -1.53 20.16 5.35
CA ALA A 158 -0.75 20.16 4.11
C ALA A 158 0.39 21.21 4.06
N LYS A 159 0.33 22.24 4.90
CA LYS A 159 1.33 23.30 4.99
C LYS A 159 2.41 23.07 6.06
N GLU A 160 2.30 22.02 6.84
CA GLU A 160 3.25 21.69 7.91
C GLU A 160 4.41 20.85 7.36
N HIS A 161 5.18 21.45 6.45
CA HIS A 161 6.18 20.75 5.63
C HIS A 161 7.24 20.02 6.46
N ASP A 162 7.68 20.58 7.60
CA ASP A 162 8.68 19.94 8.45
C ASP A 162 8.14 18.63 9.07
N LYS A 163 6.87 18.63 9.52
CA LYS A 163 6.21 17.43 10.06
C LYS A 163 6.01 16.38 8.96
N LEU A 164 5.54 16.82 7.80
CA LEU A 164 5.33 15.93 6.64
C LEU A 164 6.65 15.32 6.18
N ALA A 165 7.73 16.10 6.12
CA ALA A 165 9.07 15.62 5.78
C ALA A 165 9.59 14.60 6.80
N ALA A 166 9.46 14.89 8.10
CA ALA A 166 9.86 13.97 9.16
C ALA A 166 9.04 12.67 9.12
N GLY A 167 7.72 12.77 8.93
CA GLY A 167 6.83 11.60 8.79
C GLY A 167 7.13 10.79 7.52
N THR A 168 7.49 11.45 6.42
CA THR A 168 7.93 10.77 5.19
C THR A 168 9.20 9.98 5.43
N LEU A 169 10.21 10.59 6.08
CA LEU A 169 11.46 9.91 6.40
C LEU A 169 11.22 8.71 7.34
N ALA A 170 10.43 8.91 8.40
CA ALA A 170 10.08 7.82 9.31
C ALA A 170 9.35 6.69 8.58
N GLY A 171 8.38 7.01 7.72
CA GLY A 171 7.66 6.04 6.92
C GLY A 171 8.56 5.27 5.97
N HIS A 172 9.51 5.94 5.33
CA HIS A 172 10.47 5.31 4.43
C HIS A 172 11.43 4.35 5.16
N ILE A 173 11.82 4.66 6.40
CA ILE A 173 12.62 3.76 7.22
C ILE A 173 11.79 2.55 7.69
N LEU A 174 10.54 2.79 8.11
CA LEU A 174 9.69 1.75 8.69
C LEU A 174 9.16 0.75 7.66
N GLU A 175 8.90 1.17 6.41
CA GLU A 175 8.36 0.29 5.37
C GLU A 175 9.34 -0.84 5.01
N CYS A 176 10.64 -0.57 5.08
CA CYS A 176 11.70 -1.55 4.86
C CYS A 176 11.79 -2.61 5.98
N SER A 177 11.05 -2.46 7.08
CA SER A 177 10.97 -3.42 8.17
C SER A 177 12.37 -3.83 8.69
N THR A 178 12.68 -5.12 8.75
CA THR A 178 13.98 -5.63 9.23
C THR A 178 15.18 -5.19 8.41
N GLN A 179 14.97 -4.81 7.15
CA GLN A 179 16.05 -4.28 6.30
C GLN A 179 16.61 -2.96 6.85
N ALA A 180 15.76 -2.10 7.44
CA ALA A 180 16.18 -0.83 8.03
C ALA A 180 17.18 -1.02 9.21
N THR A 181 17.13 -2.17 9.85
CA THR A 181 18.03 -2.53 10.98
C THR A 181 19.15 -3.48 10.58
N GLY A 182 19.36 -3.71 9.27
CA GLY A 182 20.35 -4.66 8.77
C GLY A 182 19.94 -6.14 8.90
N GLY A 183 18.68 -6.44 9.28
CA GLY A 183 18.21 -7.80 9.50
C GLY A 183 18.20 -8.71 8.27
N ASN A 184 18.27 -8.12 7.08
CA ASN A 184 18.36 -8.86 5.81
C ASN A 184 19.79 -9.02 5.29
N PHE A 185 20.78 -8.48 6.00
CA PHE A 185 22.17 -8.60 5.61
C PHE A 185 22.71 -10.00 5.95
N THR A 186 23.27 -10.69 4.96
CA THR A 186 23.70 -12.10 5.11
C THR A 186 24.71 -12.30 6.24
N ASP A 187 25.66 -11.39 6.36
CA ASP A 187 26.74 -11.46 7.36
C ASP A 187 26.49 -10.49 8.53
N TRP A 188 25.22 -10.29 8.92
CA TRP A 188 24.82 -9.34 9.97
C TRP A 188 25.60 -9.50 11.29
N ALA A 189 25.96 -10.74 11.64
CA ALA A 189 26.70 -11.02 12.87
C ALA A 189 28.11 -10.41 12.88
N LEU A 190 28.73 -10.23 11.71
CA LEU A 190 30.06 -9.60 11.58
C LEU A 190 29.96 -8.07 11.78
N VAL A 191 28.81 -7.48 11.44
CA VAL A 191 28.56 -6.04 11.57
C VAL A 191 28.07 -5.69 12.96
N ALA A 192 27.23 -6.54 13.57
CA ALA A 192 26.63 -6.30 14.89
C ALA A 192 27.68 -6.10 16.01
N SER A 193 28.89 -6.63 15.84
CA SER A 193 29.98 -6.44 16.80
C SER A 193 30.69 -5.08 16.68
N SER A 194 30.38 -4.29 15.66
CA SER A 194 30.98 -2.98 15.38
C SER A 194 30.03 -1.79 15.68
N LEU A 195 28.81 -2.08 16.11
CA LEU A 195 27.81 -1.11 16.57
C LEU A 195 27.79 -1.03 18.10
#